data_5f2e67873a01c8d0afee090cc1de1012
#
_entry.id   5f2e67873a01c8d0afee090cc1de1012
#
_cell.length_a   1.000
_cell.length_b   1.000
_cell.length_c   1.000
_cell.angle_alpha   90.00
_cell.angle_beta   90.00
_cell.angle_gamma   90.00
#
_symmetry.space_group_name_H-M   'P 1'
#
loop_
_entity.id
_entity.type
_entity.pdbx_description
1 polymer ?
#
loop_
_entity_poly.entity_id
_entity_poly.type
_entity_poly.pdbx_seq_one_letter_code
_entity_poly.pdbx_strand_id
1 'polypeptide(L)'
;MFELLLEQAGRRPMHPAVIAGNVTLSYADLTMRASSVAARLMEDGVKRGDRVGLLGNNSPEWLEIFFGAAALGAVVAPFSTWSTAAELKFLLQDAEVSTLFTMRGFGDHNFAESIQALRAGGTVPDLKRVVVYDGQRGMGDVEYAEYQTGSLAALPPPGESASAADTLVMLYTSGSSSRPKCVPLTHGNAIENAFNIGERQGIQSDDKVLISIPLFWSYGAVNALPAVVSHGATLVLQKRFQPAEALDIIERHGCTGFYTLPAMTSALLAEPGFSLDRTKTLRTGVTIGAPQDVRRTAEELGISDICNIYGSTEGYGNCCVTPHDWPLEQRIQCQGPPLPGVTVRIRDPETGGLLGAGEVGEIEFSGYLTPGYAGDSAQHNANVFTADGFFRTGDLGALNADGSLGYAGRLSEIIKSSGINVSPVEVEEAMQQHPDVALVGVTGVEDAVKGELIVAYVVARPGAAPTPDALRQHCRTLLSAYKTPARIILTDSLPLTATGKLMRRDLRAMAAAAQ
;
A
#
# COMPACT_ATOMS: atom_id res chain seq x y z
N MET A 1 18.26 -3.86 -6.07
CA MET A 1 17.13 -4.85 -5.85
C MET A 1 17.50 -6.26 -6.33
N PHE A 2 17.98 -6.45 -7.56
CA PHE A 2 18.38 -7.79 -8.01
C PHE A 2 19.58 -8.34 -7.22
N GLU A 3 20.54 -7.51 -6.84
CA GLU A 3 21.66 -7.89 -5.99
C GLU A 3 21.24 -8.42 -4.62
N LEU A 4 20.16 -7.86 -4.03
CA LEU A 4 19.57 -8.38 -2.81
C LEU A 4 19.09 -9.84 -3.00
N LEU A 5 18.46 -10.14 -4.15
CA LEU A 5 18.05 -11.49 -4.48
C LEU A 5 19.25 -12.43 -4.66
N LEU A 6 20.31 -11.96 -5.35
CA LEU A 6 21.57 -12.71 -5.52
C LEU A 6 22.24 -13.03 -4.18
N GLU A 7 22.26 -12.06 -3.27
CA GLU A 7 22.81 -12.25 -1.92
C GLU A 7 22.07 -13.34 -1.15
N GLN A 8 20.75 -13.36 -1.19
CA GLN A 8 19.97 -14.39 -0.53
C GLN A 8 20.13 -15.76 -1.22
N ALA A 9 20.20 -15.79 -2.54
CA ALA A 9 20.49 -17.02 -3.28
C ALA A 9 21.89 -17.59 -2.94
N GLY A 10 22.89 -16.72 -2.74
CA GLY A 10 24.22 -17.13 -2.28
C GLY A 10 24.24 -17.68 -0.85
N ARG A 11 23.45 -17.09 0.05
CA ARG A 11 23.40 -17.49 1.48
C ARG A 11 22.55 -18.75 1.71
N ARG A 12 21.43 -18.88 1.00
CA ARG A 12 20.42 -19.93 1.22
C ARG A 12 19.74 -20.38 -0.09
N PRO A 13 20.50 -20.96 -1.05
CA PRO A 13 20.01 -21.23 -2.40
C PRO A 13 18.73 -22.08 -2.45
N MET A 14 18.63 -23.07 -1.57
CA MET A 14 17.51 -24.02 -1.55
C MET A 14 16.36 -23.60 -0.63
N HIS A 15 16.49 -22.48 0.09
CA HIS A 15 15.40 -21.98 0.93
C HIS A 15 14.26 -21.48 0.04
N PRO A 16 12.98 -21.76 0.38
CA PRO A 16 11.85 -21.24 -0.38
C PRO A 16 11.85 -19.71 -0.37
N ALA A 17 11.92 -19.09 -1.55
CA ALA A 17 11.74 -17.64 -1.71
C ALA A 17 10.28 -17.29 -1.93
N VAL A 18 9.55 -18.14 -2.68
CA VAL A 18 8.17 -17.91 -3.08
C VAL A 18 7.36 -19.19 -3.01
N ILE A 19 6.16 -19.10 -2.45
CA ILE A 19 5.10 -20.11 -2.52
C ILE A 19 3.86 -19.45 -3.13
N ALA A 20 3.33 -20.02 -4.23
CA ALA A 20 2.12 -19.53 -4.89
C ALA A 20 1.30 -20.71 -5.41
N GLY A 21 0.18 -21.00 -4.75
CA GLY A 21 -0.62 -22.20 -5.04
C GLY A 21 0.20 -23.47 -4.88
N ASN A 22 0.43 -24.20 -5.98
CA ASN A 22 1.23 -25.44 -6.00
C ASN A 22 2.69 -25.20 -6.43
N VAL A 23 3.06 -23.94 -6.70
CA VAL A 23 4.43 -23.59 -7.12
C VAL A 23 5.23 -23.16 -5.92
N THR A 24 6.40 -23.77 -5.73
CA THR A 24 7.42 -23.33 -4.77
C THR A 24 8.71 -23.07 -5.53
N LEU A 25 9.23 -21.85 -5.41
CA LEU A 25 10.54 -21.48 -5.97
C LEU A 25 11.50 -21.23 -4.81
N SER A 26 12.67 -21.84 -4.88
CA SER A 26 13.79 -21.49 -4.01
C SER A 26 14.38 -20.13 -4.39
N TYR A 27 15.25 -19.56 -3.55
CA TYR A 27 16.00 -18.35 -3.91
C TYR A 27 16.85 -18.58 -5.17
N ALA A 28 17.45 -19.76 -5.35
CA ALA A 28 18.19 -20.10 -6.57
C ALA A 28 17.26 -20.15 -7.80
N ASP A 29 16.08 -20.78 -7.68
CA ASP A 29 15.11 -20.86 -8.78
C ASP A 29 14.62 -19.48 -9.21
N LEU A 30 14.21 -18.64 -8.24
CA LEU A 30 13.73 -17.29 -8.53
C LEU A 30 14.84 -16.45 -9.19
N THR A 31 16.08 -16.55 -8.68
CA THR A 31 17.23 -15.85 -9.26
C THR A 31 17.50 -16.29 -10.70
N MET A 32 17.48 -17.59 -10.95
CA MET A 32 17.69 -18.14 -12.29
C MET A 32 16.61 -17.64 -13.26
N ARG A 33 15.34 -17.68 -12.87
CA ARG A 33 14.23 -17.25 -13.70
C ARG A 33 14.26 -15.74 -13.96
N ALA A 34 14.52 -14.93 -12.93
CA ALA A 34 14.69 -13.48 -13.09
C ALA A 34 15.89 -13.15 -14.00
N SER A 35 16.99 -13.89 -13.88
CA SER A 35 18.15 -13.74 -14.75
C SER A 35 17.84 -14.08 -16.22
N SER A 36 17.01 -15.10 -16.45
CA SER A 36 16.56 -15.45 -17.82
C SER A 36 15.70 -14.32 -18.42
N VAL A 37 14.81 -13.74 -17.63
CA VAL A 37 14.00 -12.57 -18.05
C VAL A 37 14.93 -11.39 -18.37
N ALA A 38 15.91 -11.10 -17.51
CA ALA A 38 16.87 -10.01 -17.73
C ALA A 38 17.67 -10.22 -19.04
N ALA A 39 18.19 -11.41 -19.27
CA ALA A 39 18.95 -11.75 -20.49
C ALA A 39 18.10 -11.52 -21.75
N ARG A 40 16.86 -11.98 -21.74
CA ARG A 40 15.95 -11.76 -22.87
C ARG A 40 15.57 -10.30 -23.07
N LEU A 41 15.29 -9.55 -21.99
CA LEU A 41 15.05 -8.10 -22.09
C LEU A 41 16.24 -7.37 -22.71
N MET A 42 17.48 -7.77 -22.35
CA MET A 42 18.69 -7.20 -22.93
C MET A 42 18.84 -7.55 -24.42
N GLU A 43 18.56 -8.80 -24.83
CA GLU A 43 18.50 -9.21 -26.24
C GLU A 43 17.46 -8.40 -27.01
N ASP A 44 16.35 -8.08 -26.38
CA ASP A 44 15.27 -7.24 -26.90
C ASP A 44 15.63 -5.74 -26.97
N GLY A 45 16.83 -5.38 -26.50
CA GLY A 45 17.38 -4.02 -26.54
C GLY A 45 16.98 -3.12 -25.39
N VAL A 46 16.40 -3.66 -24.32
CA VAL A 46 16.08 -2.92 -23.09
C VAL A 46 17.37 -2.53 -22.37
N LYS A 47 17.46 -1.26 -21.97
CA LYS A 47 18.64 -0.66 -21.34
C LYS A 47 18.27 -0.07 -19.97
N ARG A 48 19.31 0.29 -19.21
CA ARG A 48 19.18 1.05 -17.96
C ARG A 48 18.34 2.31 -18.18
N GLY A 49 17.34 2.49 -17.34
CA GLY A 49 16.41 3.61 -17.40
C GLY A 49 15.22 3.43 -18.36
N ASP A 50 15.21 2.40 -19.21
CA ASP A 50 14.03 2.10 -20.03
C ASP A 50 12.86 1.62 -19.14
N ARG A 51 11.63 1.88 -19.56
CA ARG A 51 10.43 1.59 -18.79
C ARG A 51 9.81 0.27 -19.23
N VAL A 52 9.70 -0.65 -18.27
CA VAL A 52 9.05 -1.94 -18.41
C VAL A 52 7.73 -1.90 -17.66
N GLY A 53 6.61 -1.90 -18.39
CA GLY A 53 5.27 -1.96 -17.79
C GLY A 53 4.98 -3.37 -17.28
N LEU A 54 4.28 -3.48 -16.15
CA LEU A 54 3.89 -4.75 -15.55
C LEU A 54 2.45 -4.69 -15.06
N LEU A 55 1.53 -5.30 -15.83
CA LEU A 55 0.10 -5.32 -15.54
C LEU A 55 -0.32 -6.73 -15.13
N GLY A 56 -0.41 -6.97 -13.83
CA GLY A 56 -0.74 -8.29 -13.31
C GLY A 56 -0.94 -8.37 -11.81
N ASN A 57 -1.49 -9.49 -11.38
CA ASN A 57 -1.68 -9.83 -9.99
C ASN A 57 -0.42 -10.48 -9.38
N ASN A 58 -0.48 -10.75 -8.07
CA ASN A 58 0.57 -11.46 -7.35
C ASN A 58 0.80 -12.85 -7.96
N SER A 59 1.98 -13.06 -8.52
CA SER A 59 2.38 -14.33 -9.12
C SER A 59 3.91 -14.48 -9.16
N PRO A 60 4.45 -15.70 -9.33
CA PRO A 60 5.88 -15.90 -9.54
C PRO A 60 6.40 -15.12 -10.76
N GLU A 61 5.65 -15.09 -11.87
CA GLU A 61 6.01 -14.37 -13.09
C GLU A 61 6.16 -12.88 -12.85
N TRP A 62 5.29 -12.30 -12.01
CA TRP A 62 5.39 -10.90 -11.61
C TRP A 62 6.75 -10.60 -10.95
N LEU A 63 7.21 -11.49 -10.06
CA LEU A 63 8.51 -11.37 -9.39
C LEU A 63 9.68 -11.61 -10.35
N GLU A 64 9.57 -12.61 -11.23
CA GLU A 64 10.57 -12.90 -12.27
C GLU A 64 10.82 -11.66 -13.15
N ILE A 65 9.72 -11.00 -13.60
CA ILE A 65 9.77 -9.79 -14.44
C ILE A 65 10.32 -8.60 -13.64
N PHE A 66 9.84 -8.39 -12.42
CA PHE A 66 10.27 -7.30 -11.54
C PHE A 66 11.77 -7.35 -11.27
N PHE A 67 12.27 -8.50 -10.82
CA PHE A 67 13.70 -8.67 -10.55
C PHE A 67 14.53 -8.70 -11.82
N GLY A 68 14.00 -9.27 -12.92
CA GLY A 68 14.68 -9.31 -14.22
C GLY A 68 14.89 -7.91 -14.80
N ALA A 69 13.89 -7.05 -14.78
CA ALA A 69 14.01 -5.65 -15.17
C ALA A 69 14.98 -4.87 -14.24
N ALA A 70 14.86 -5.10 -12.94
CA ALA A 70 15.76 -4.49 -11.95
C ALA A 70 17.24 -4.90 -12.15
N ALA A 71 17.51 -6.10 -12.64
CA ALA A 71 18.86 -6.57 -12.95
C ALA A 71 19.54 -5.74 -14.04
N LEU A 72 18.78 -5.18 -14.97
CA LEU A 72 19.28 -4.31 -16.04
C LEU A 72 19.28 -2.82 -15.68
N GLY A 73 18.80 -2.46 -14.47
CA GLY A 73 18.54 -1.07 -14.12
C GLY A 73 17.40 -0.44 -14.95
N ALA A 74 16.55 -1.27 -15.55
CA ALA A 74 15.31 -0.82 -16.15
C ALA A 74 14.29 -0.48 -15.07
N VAL A 75 13.44 0.50 -15.34
CA VAL A 75 12.42 0.99 -14.40
C VAL A 75 11.13 0.19 -14.58
N VAL A 76 10.65 -0.45 -13.53
CA VAL A 76 9.36 -1.15 -13.58
C VAL A 76 8.23 -0.16 -13.33
N ALA A 77 7.21 -0.17 -14.20
CA ALA A 77 5.96 0.55 -14.02
C ALA A 77 4.81 -0.45 -13.78
N PRO A 78 4.53 -0.82 -12.52
CA PRO A 78 3.45 -1.75 -12.22
C PRO A 78 2.11 -1.02 -12.27
N PHE A 79 1.15 -1.59 -12.99
CA PHE A 79 -0.18 -1.03 -13.17
C PHE A 79 -1.24 -1.85 -12.44
N SER A 80 -2.24 -1.14 -11.97
CA SER A 80 -3.38 -1.75 -11.28
C SER A 80 -4.21 -2.61 -12.24
N THR A 81 -4.52 -3.83 -11.84
CA THR A 81 -5.46 -4.70 -12.54
C THR A 81 -6.93 -4.26 -12.43
N TRP A 82 -7.18 -3.16 -11.74
CA TRP A 82 -8.51 -2.51 -11.68
C TRP A 82 -8.63 -1.35 -12.67
N SER A 83 -7.54 -1.01 -13.38
CA SER A 83 -7.52 0.11 -14.33
C SER A 83 -8.40 -0.19 -15.55
N THR A 84 -9.17 0.82 -15.94
CA THR A 84 -9.92 0.84 -17.19
C THR A 84 -8.97 1.02 -18.39
N ALA A 85 -9.45 0.75 -19.61
CA ALA A 85 -8.67 0.98 -20.82
C ALA A 85 -8.23 2.46 -20.98
N ALA A 86 -9.06 3.40 -20.54
CA ALA A 86 -8.73 4.84 -20.58
C ALA A 86 -7.62 5.20 -19.59
N GLU A 87 -7.66 4.64 -18.39
CA GLU A 87 -6.59 4.82 -17.40
C GLU A 87 -5.30 4.15 -17.86
N LEU A 88 -5.36 2.93 -18.40
CA LEU A 88 -4.18 2.24 -18.95
C LEU A 88 -3.53 3.04 -20.09
N LYS A 89 -4.35 3.64 -20.97
CA LYS A 89 -3.82 4.55 -22.00
C LYS A 89 -2.98 5.67 -21.40
N PHE A 90 -3.52 6.37 -20.40
CA PHE A 90 -2.80 7.47 -19.73
C PHE A 90 -1.52 6.96 -19.07
N LEU A 91 -1.61 5.86 -18.29
CA LEU A 91 -0.47 5.30 -17.56
C LEU A 91 0.67 4.84 -18.49
N LEU A 92 0.33 4.19 -19.60
CA LEU A 92 1.32 3.76 -20.62
C LEU A 92 2.02 4.93 -21.28
N GLN A 93 1.29 6.01 -21.54
CA GLN A 93 1.83 7.25 -22.13
C GLN A 93 2.70 8.01 -21.13
N ASP A 94 2.19 8.28 -19.91
CA ASP A 94 2.90 9.07 -18.89
C ASP A 94 4.18 8.36 -18.40
N ALA A 95 4.16 7.03 -18.30
CA ALA A 95 5.33 6.24 -17.97
C ALA A 95 6.25 5.98 -19.18
N GLU A 96 5.87 6.35 -20.40
CA GLU A 96 6.63 6.08 -21.65
C GLU A 96 7.04 4.61 -21.78
N VAL A 97 6.11 3.68 -21.52
CA VAL A 97 6.38 2.25 -21.52
C VAL A 97 6.74 1.76 -22.91
N SER A 98 7.91 1.12 -23.04
CA SER A 98 8.38 0.53 -24.29
C SER A 98 8.09 -0.96 -24.42
N THR A 99 8.15 -1.70 -23.31
CA THR A 99 7.85 -3.13 -23.22
C THR A 99 6.83 -3.34 -22.10
N LEU A 100 5.72 -4.00 -22.40
CA LEU A 100 4.66 -4.29 -21.44
C LEU A 100 4.52 -5.79 -21.25
N PHE A 101 4.69 -6.25 -20.03
CA PHE A 101 4.22 -7.56 -19.59
C PHE A 101 2.82 -7.42 -19.02
N THR A 102 1.90 -8.23 -19.50
CA THR A 102 0.52 -8.18 -19.05
C THR A 102 -0.04 -9.59 -18.88
N MET A 103 -0.92 -9.75 -17.90
CA MET A 103 -1.82 -10.89 -17.89
C MET A 103 -2.90 -10.71 -18.97
N ARG A 104 -3.50 -11.82 -19.40
CA ARG A 104 -4.59 -11.78 -20.39
C ARG A 104 -5.74 -10.88 -19.96
N GLY A 105 -6.16 -11.02 -18.70
CA GLY A 105 -7.28 -10.26 -18.16
C GLY A 105 -7.51 -10.58 -16.68
N PHE A 106 -8.40 -9.81 -16.07
CA PHE A 106 -8.79 -10.00 -14.67
C PHE A 106 -10.21 -9.52 -14.43
N GLY A 107 -11.06 -10.35 -13.80
CA GLY A 107 -12.49 -10.08 -13.71
C GLY A 107 -13.11 -9.93 -15.11
N ASP A 108 -13.81 -8.84 -15.34
CA ASP A 108 -14.42 -8.52 -16.63
C ASP A 108 -13.48 -7.77 -17.60
N HIS A 109 -12.23 -7.48 -17.17
CA HIS A 109 -11.25 -6.75 -17.98
C HIS A 109 -10.42 -7.72 -18.84
N ASN A 110 -10.49 -7.59 -20.17
CA ASN A 110 -9.58 -8.23 -21.12
C ASN A 110 -8.45 -7.26 -21.48
N PHE A 111 -7.33 -7.35 -20.78
CA PHE A 111 -6.20 -6.44 -20.98
C PHE A 111 -5.53 -6.64 -22.33
N ALA A 112 -5.38 -7.89 -22.78
CA ALA A 112 -4.75 -8.18 -24.06
C ALA A 112 -5.49 -7.49 -25.22
N GLU A 113 -6.83 -7.59 -25.28
CA GLU A 113 -7.63 -6.90 -26.28
C GLU A 113 -7.59 -5.38 -26.15
N SER A 114 -7.70 -4.86 -24.92
CA SER A 114 -7.65 -3.42 -24.65
C SER A 114 -6.34 -2.81 -25.13
N ILE A 115 -5.21 -3.46 -24.82
CA ILE A 115 -3.88 -2.99 -25.22
C ILE A 115 -3.69 -3.10 -26.73
N GLN A 116 -4.17 -4.17 -27.36
CA GLN A 116 -4.14 -4.32 -28.81
C GLN A 116 -4.93 -3.19 -29.51
N ALA A 117 -6.11 -2.85 -28.99
CA ALA A 117 -6.93 -1.75 -29.51
C ALA A 117 -6.21 -0.39 -29.34
N LEU A 118 -5.55 -0.12 -28.21
CA LEU A 118 -4.78 1.09 -27.98
C LEU A 118 -3.60 1.22 -28.97
N ARG A 119 -2.89 0.12 -29.26
CA ARG A 119 -1.80 0.08 -30.25
C ARG A 119 -2.32 0.30 -31.66
N ALA A 120 -3.37 -0.43 -32.07
CA ALA A 120 -3.97 -0.30 -33.39
C ALA A 120 -4.51 1.13 -33.66
N GLY A 121 -5.01 1.79 -32.63
CA GLY A 121 -5.42 3.20 -32.66
C GLY A 121 -4.27 4.22 -32.67
N GLY A 122 -3.00 3.78 -32.60
CA GLY A 122 -1.83 4.66 -32.59
C GLY A 122 -1.72 5.54 -31.33
N THR A 123 -2.42 5.19 -30.26
CA THR A 123 -2.53 6.04 -29.07
C THR A 123 -1.42 5.81 -28.04
N VAL A 124 -0.62 4.76 -28.19
CA VAL A 124 0.53 4.42 -27.31
C VAL A 124 1.78 4.15 -28.19
N PRO A 125 2.34 5.18 -28.85
CA PRO A 125 3.38 5.02 -29.87
C PRO A 125 4.70 4.47 -29.32
N ASP A 126 4.99 4.70 -28.04
CA ASP A 126 6.22 4.23 -27.38
C ASP A 126 6.16 2.74 -27.06
N LEU A 127 4.97 2.14 -26.99
CA LEU A 127 4.77 0.73 -26.69
C LEU A 127 5.15 -0.16 -27.89
N LYS A 128 6.41 -0.63 -27.89
CA LYS A 128 7.00 -1.43 -28.98
C LYS A 128 6.67 -2.92 -28.85
N ARG A 129 6.59 -3.43 -27.61
CA ARG A 129 6.43 -4.86 -27.36
C ARG A 129 5.41 -5.14 -26.26
N VAL A 130 4.59 -6.15 -26.48
CA VAL A 130 3.62 -6.67 -25.51
C VAL A 130 3.84 -8.16 -25.33
N VAL A 131 3.98 -8.60 -24.09
CA VAL A 131 4.15 -10.00 -23.67
C VAL A 131 2.99 -10.39 -22.78
N VAL A 132 2.20 -11.38 -23.18
CA VAL A 132 1.10 -11.90 -22.37
C VAL A 132 1.57 -13.16 -21.65
N TYR A 133 1.83 -13.06 -20.33
CA TYR A 133 2.53 -14.12 -19.60
C TYR A 133 1.61 -15.25 -19.07
N ASP A 134 0.30 -15.06 -19.02
CA ASP A 134 -0.71 -16.07 -18.64
C ASP A 134 -1.70 -16.37 -19.76
N GLY A 135 -1.39 -15.95 -20.99
CA GLY A 135 -2.25 -16.06 -22.16
C GLY A 135 -2.04 -17.36 -22.94
N GLN A 136 -2.91 -17.55 -23.94
CA GLN A 136 -2.69 -18.56 -24.97
C GLN A 136 -1.65 -18.05 -25.97
N ARG A 137 -1.01 -19.00 -26.65
CA ARG A 137 -0.02 -18.73 -27.69
C ARG A 137 -0.58 -17.75 -28.74
N GLY A 138 0.23 -16.75 -29.11
CA GLY A 138 -0.13 -15.75 -30.13
C GLY A 138 -0.96 -14.58 -29.63
N MET A 139 -1.17 -14.42 -28.32
CA MET A 139 -1.89 -13.27 -27.76
C MET A 139 -1.00 -12.03 -27.58
N GLY A 140 0.31 -12.19 -27.51
CA GLY A 140 1.29 -11.12 -27.45
C GLY A 140 2.18 -11.10 -28.69
N ASP A 141 3.12 -10.15 -28.73
CA ASP A 141 4.15 -10.08 -29.79
C ASP A 141 5.18 -11.20 -29.62
N VAL A 142 5.44 -11.61 -28.36
CA VAL A 142 6.41 -12.63 -27.96
C VAL A 142 5.82 -13.52 -26.88
N GLU A 143 6.11 -14.79 -26.91
CA GLU A 143 5.69 -15.75 -25.88
C GLU A 143 6.51 -15.57 -24.60
N TYR A 144 5.85 -15.56 -23.42
CA TYR A 144 6.57 -15.44 -22.14
C TYR A 144 7.58 -16.57 -21.91
N ALA A 145 7.30 -17.77 -22.46
CA ALA A 145 8.25 -18.89 -22.43
C ALA A 145 9.65 -18.55 -22.98
N GLU A 146 9.74 -17.61 -23.93
CA GLU A 146 11.02 -17.15 -24.47
C GLU A 146 11.84 -16.36 -23.44
N TYR A 147 11.15 -15.69 -22.49
CA TYR A 147 11.80 -14.98 -21.37
C TYR A 147 12.31 -15.93 -20.28
N GLN A 148 11.81 -17.15 -20.25
CA GLN A 148 12.26 -18.18 -19.30
C GLN A 148 13.49 -18.97 -19.77
N THR A 149 13.93 -18.77 -21.02
CA THR A 149 15.03 -19.48 -21.66
C THR A 149 16.23 -18.60 -22.04
N GLY A 150 16.28 -17.36 -21.56
CA GLY A 150 17.36 -16.40 -21.83
C GLY A 150 18.73 -16.93 -21.36
N SER A 151 19.79 -16.58 -22.08
CA SER A 151 21.14 -17.02 -21.77
C SER A 151 21.76 -16.18 -20.64
N LEU A 152 22.04 -16.81 -19.51
CA LEU A 152 22.65 -16.16 -18.34
C LEU A 152 24.06 -15.59 -18.60
N ALA A 153 24.76 -16.11 -19.61
CA ALA A 153 26.13 -15.68 -19.94
C ALA A 153 26.24 -14.27 -20.49
N ALA A 154 25.10 -13.66 -20.84
CA ALA A 154 25.04 -12.31 -21.42
C ALA A 154 24.82 -11.19 -20.39
N LEU A 155 24.48 -11.52 -19.12
CA LEU A 155 24.22 -10.50 -18.11
C LEU A 155 25.49 -9.77 -17.68
N PRO A 156 25.45 -8.43 -17.51
CA PRO A 156 26.53 -7.67 -16.92
C PRO A 156 26.82 -8.16 -15.50
N PRO A 157 28.06 -8.01 -15.01
CA PRO A 157 28.39 -8.28 -13.62
C PRO A 157 27.47 -7.48 -12.67
N PRO A 158 27.16 -8.02 -11.46
CA PRO A 158 26.45 -7.28 -10.44
C PRO A 158 27.09 -5.92 -10.17
N GLY A 159 26.27 -4.86 -10.03
CA GLY A 159 26.74 -3.48 -9.80
C GLY A 159 27.07 -2.66 -11.05
N GLU A 160 27.16 -3.29 -12.23
CA GLU A 160 27.42 -2.55 -13.48
C GLU A 160 26.13 -2.08 -14.18
N SER A 161 25.00 -2.74 -13.93
CA SER A 161 23.73 -2.46 -14.62
C SER A 161 22.88 -1.43 -13.90
N ALA A 162 22.84 -1.45 -12.58
CA ALA A 162 22.01 -0.58 -11.76
C ALA A 162 22.81 -0.03 -10.57
N SER A 163 22.47 1.17 -10.12
CA SER A 163 23.00 1.79 -8.90
C SER A 163 21.90 1.98 -7.85
N ALA A 164 22.29 2.22 -6.60
CA ALA A 164 21.36 2.50 -5.51
C ALA A 164 20.48 3.74 -5.79
N ALA A 165 21.01 4.72 -6.52
CA ALA A 165 20.30 5.96 -6.87
C ALA A 165 19.38 5.86 -8.09
N ASP A 166 19.45 4.77 -8.85
CA ASP A 166 18.57 4.59 -10.01
C ASP A 166 17.13 4.34 -9.58
N THR A 167 16.20 4.77 -10.40
CA THR A 167 14.78 4.48 -10.21
C THR A 167 14.55 2.98 -10.43
N LEU A 168 14.04 2.31 -9.41
CA LEU A 168 13.60 0.92 -9.47
C LEU A 168 12.20 0.80 -10.06
N VAL A 169 11.30 1.65 -9.57
CA VAL A 169 9.87 1.52 -9.85
C VAL A 169 9.22 2.89 -9.94
N MET A 170 8.24 3.02 -10.83
CA MET A 170 7.32 4.15 -10.91
C MET A 170 5.94 3.72 -10.47
N LEU A 171 5.46 4.23 -9.33
CA LEU A 171 4.13 3.93 -8.81
C LEU A 171 3.18 5.09 -9.05
N TYR A 172 1.92 4.75 -9.33
CA TYR A 172 0.88 5.74 -9.56
C TYR A 172 -0.07 5.81 -8.38
N THR A 173 -0.22 7.01 -7.81
CA THR A 173 -1.10 7.25 -6.66
C THR A 173 -2.31 8.09 -7.07
N SER A 174 -3.48 7.76 -6.54
CA SER A 174 -4.68 8.60 -6.65
C SER A 174 -4.51 9.81 -5.74
N GLY A 175 -4.02 10.92 -6.27
CA GLY A 175 -3.95 12.18 -5.54
C GLY A 175 -5.31 12.90 -5.47
N SER A 176 -5.34 14.07 -4.80
CA SER A 176 -6.48 14.99 -4.81
C SER A 176 -6.76 15.63 -6.19
N SER A 177 -5.88 15.40 -7.17
CA SER A 177 -6.04 15.80 -8.57
C SER A 177 -6.81 14.76 -9.37
N SER A 178 -7.38 15.17 -10.51
CA SER A 178 -8.15 14.30 -11.41
C SER A 178 -7.31 13.20 -12.09
N ARG A 179 -5.98 13.28 -12.05
CA ARG A 179 -5.05 12.31 -12.64
C ARG A 179 -4.12 11.71 -11.58
N PRO A 180 -3.76 10.42 -11.71
CA PRO A 180 -2.76 9.79 -10.84
C PRO A 180 -1.41 10.49 -10.91
N LYS A 181 -0.69 10.54 -9.77
CA LYS A 181 0.66 11.09 -9.68
C LYS A 181 1.69 9.99 -9.86
N CYS A 182 2.67 10.23 -10.73
CA CYS A 182 3.82 9.34 -10.93
C CYS A 182 4.86 9.55 -9.84
N VAL A 183 5.15 8.51 -9.08
CA VAL A 183 6.10 8.50 -7.95
C VAL A 183 7.26 7.56 -8.27
N PRO A 184 8.40 8.06 -8.77
CA PRO A 184 9.60 7.25 -8.95
C PRO A 184 10.24 6.94 -7.59
N LEU A 185 10.69 5.70 -7.42
CA LEU A 185 11.32 5.21 -6.20
C LEU A 185 12.62 4.48 -6.53
N THR A 186 13.70 4.76 -5.79
CA THR A 186 15.05 4.26 -6.08
C THR A 186 15.32 2.89 -5.49
N HIS A 187 16.32 2.19 -6.03
CA HIS A 187 16.74 0.86 -5.55
C HIS A 187 17.21 0.90 -4.09
N GLY A 188 18.11 1.83 -3.76
CA GLY A 188 18.72 1.91 -2.43
C GLY A 188 17.70 2.16 -1.34
N ASN A 189 16.93 3.25 -1.50
CA ASN A 189 15.93 3.61 -0.51
C ASN A 189 14.85 2.54 -0.33
N ALA A 190 14.46 1.84 -1.41
CA ALA A 190 13.48 0.76 -1.32
C ALA A 190 13.99 -0.42 -0.49
N ILE A 191 15.29 -0.77 -0.62
CA ILE A 191 15.90 -1.87 0.14
C ILE A 191 16.09 -1.46 1.60
N GLU A 192 16.71 -0.31 1.86
CA GLU A 192 17.04 0.13 3.22
C GLU A 192 15.79 0.40 4.07
N ASN A 193 14.80 1.10 3.50
CA ASN A 193 13.54 1.36 4.21
C ASN A 193 12.80 0.06 4.53
N ALA A 194 12.71 -0.85 3.55
CA ALA A 194 12.02 -2.12 3.74
C ALA A 194 12.76 -3.05 4.71
N PHE A 195 14.10 -3.04 4.73
CA PHE A 195 14.88 -3.73 5.75
C PHE A 195 14.49 -3.23 7.16
N ASN A 196 14.49 -1.92 7.37
CA ASN A 196 14.08 -1.34 8.65
C ASN A 196 12.63 -1.69 9.03
N ILE A 197 11.72 -1.77 8.04
CA ILE A 197 10.34 -2.22 8.27
C ILE A 197 10.31 -3.69 8.72
N GLY A 198 11.10 -4.56 8.12
CA GLY A 198 11.22 -5.96 8.50
C GLY A 198 11.80 -6.15 9.91
N GLU A 199 12.84 -5.36 10.28
CA GLU A 199 13.38 -5.31 11.65
C GLU A 199 12.30 -4.90 12.67
N ARG A 200 11.46 -3.90 12.36
CA ARG A 200 10.35 -3.50 13.22
C ARG A 200 9.31 -4.59 13.41
N GLN A 201 9.09 -5.42 12.40
CA GLN A 201 8.20 -6.57 12.46
C GLN A 201 8.83 -7.79 13.14
N GLY A 202 10.15 -7.80 13.36
CA GLY A 202 10.90 -8.97 13.82
C GLY A 202 10.82 -10.15 12.84
N ILE A 203 10.92 -9.86 11.53
CA ILE A 203 10.94 -10.91 10.49
C ILE A 203 12.20 -11.76 10.66
N GLN A 204 12.03 -13.05 10.70
CA GLN A 204 13.08 -14.06 10.75
C GLN A 204 13.18 -14.78 9.40
N SER A 205 14.32 -15.40 9.15
CA SER A 205 14.58 -16.08 7.87
C SER A 205 13.74 -17.34 7.62
N ASP A 206 13.14 -17.91 8.65
CA ASP A 206 12.22 -19.03 8.57
C ASP A 206 10.75 -18.62 8.52
N ASP A 207 10.48 -17.31 8.59
CA ASP A 207 9.12 -16.80 8.46
C ASP A 207 8.56 -17.02 7.05
N LYS A 208 7.26 -17.27 7.00
CA LYS A 208 6.45 -17.36 5.79
C LYS A 208 5.40 -16.26 5.84
N VAL A 209 5.58 -15.25 5.02
CA VAL A 209 4.75 -14.04 5.06
C VAL A 209 3.70 -14.08 3.97
N LEU A 210 2.43 -14.10 4.35
CA LEU A 210 1.31 -14.03 3.41
C LEU A 210 1.18 -12.61 2.84
N ILE A 211 1.21 -12.53 1.51
CA ILE A 211 1.04 -11.32 0.72
C ILE A 211 -0.23 -11.46 -0.13
N SER A 212 -1.33 -10.93 0.40
CA SER A 212 -2.61 -10.84 -0.31
C SER A 212 -2.86 -9.42 -0.85
N ILE A 213 -2.08 -8.45 -0.39
CA ILE A 213 -2.07 -7.09 -0.91
C ILE A 213 -1.45 -7.08 -2.31
N PRO A 214 -1.94 -6.21 -3.24
CA PRO A 214 -1.37 -6.17 -4.58
C PRO A 214 0.10 -5.74 -4.60
N LEU A 215 0.92 -6.48 -5.36
CA LEU A 215 2.31 -6.12 -5.61
C LEU A 215 2.48 -4.87 -6.47
N PHE A 216 1.44 -4.42 -7.18
CA PHE A 216 1.46 -3.15 -7.91
C PHE A 216 1.25 -1.91 -7.01
N TRP A 217 1.10 -2.07 -5.70
CA TRP A 217 1.08 -0.96 -4.73
C TRP A 217 2.45 -0.78 -4.05
N SER A 218 2.68 0.41 -3.50
CA SER A 218 3.87 0.66 -2.68
C SER A 218 3.96 -0.31 -1.49
N TYR A 219 2.83 -0.62 -0.86
CA TYR A 219 2.72 -1.55 0.25
C TYR A 219 3.15 -2.98 -0.13
N GLY A 220 3.00 -3.37 -1.41
CA GLY A 220 3.50 -4.63 -1.97
C GLY A 220 4.93 -4.52 -2.49
N ALA A 221 5.15 -3.67 -3.52
CA ALA A 221 6.36 -3.66 -4.33
C ALA A 221 7.63 -3.17 -3.62
N VAL A 222 7.50 -2.14 -2.78
CA VAL A 222 8.65 -1.46 -2.13
C VAL A 222 8.62 -1.53 -0.60
N ASN A 223 7.64 -2.23 -0.03
CA ASN A 223 7.53 -2.49 1.40
C ASN A 223 7.60 -4.00 1.66
N ALA A 224 6.51 -4.75 1.46
CA ALA A 224 6.43 -6.17 1.78
C ALA A 224 7.48 -7.03 1.05
N LEU A 225 7.58 -6.87 -0.27
CA LEU A 225 8.50 -7.65 -1.09
C LEU A 225 9.97 -7.52 -0.64
N PRO A 226 10.56 -6.30 -0.59
CA PRO A 226 11.95 -6.19 -0.17
C PRO A 226 12.13 -6.42 1.34
N ALA A 227 11.14 -6.20 2.21
CA ALA A 227 11.26 -6.54 3.62
C ALA A 227 11.42 -8.05 3.84
N VAL A 228 10.59 -8.85 3.18
CA VAL A 228 10.67 -10.32 3.28
C VAL A 228 11.96 -10.85 2.66
N VAL A 229 12.34 -10.36 1.47
CA VAL A 229 13.55 -10.83 0.76
C VAL A 229 14.82 -10.43 1.52
N SER A 230 14.90 -9.21 2.09
CA SER A 230 16.09 -8.76 2.83
C SER A 230 16.37 -9.59 4.09
N HIS A 231 15.34 -10.17 4.70
CA HIS A 231 15.45 -11.08 5.84
C HIS A 231 15.63 -12.56 5.42
N GLY A 232 15.58 -12.84 4.12
CA GLY A 232 15.71 -14.19 3.58
C GLY A 232 14.52 -15.10 3.94
N ALA A 233 13.37 -14.52 4.21
CA ALA A 233 12.12 -15.19 4.52
C ALA A 233 11.37 -15.61 3.24
N THR A 234 10.23 -16.28 3.37
CA THR A 234 9.43 -16.78 2.26
C THR A 234 8.23 -15.89 1.98
N LEU A 235 8.07 -15.44 0.74
CA LEU A 235 6.85 -14.82 0.24
C LEU A 235 5.80 -15.90 -0.04
N VAL A 236 4.65 -15.84 0.61
CA VAL A 236 3.50 -16.70 0.29
C VAL A 236 2.47 -15.83 -0.44
N LEU A 237 2.28 -16.06 -1.72
CA LEU A 237 1.47 -15.20 -2.57
C LEU A 237 0.03 -15.70 -2.68
N GLN A 238 -0.91 -14.85 -2.37
CA GLN A 238 -2.28 -15.00 -2.81
C GLN A 238 -2.53 -14.07 -4.01
N LYS A 239 -3.07 -14.60 -5.09
CA LYS A 239 -3.26 -13.89 -6.36
C LYS A 239 -4.12 -12.63 -6.20
N ARG A 240 -5.16 -12.72 -5.40
CA ARG A 240 -6.02 -11.62 -4.92
C ARG A 240 -6.61 -12.02 -3.57
N PHE A 241 -6.88 -11.06 -2.73
CA PHE A 241 -7.47 -11.36 -1.42
C PHE A 241 -8.85 -12.02 -1.56
N GLN A 242 -8.98 -13.21 -1.00
CA GLN A 242 -10.23 -13.95 -0.78
C GLN A 242 -10.14 -14.58 0.60
N PRO A 243 -11.07 -14.29 1.53
CA PRO A 243 -10.93 -14.67 2.94
C PRO A 243 -10.78 -16.17 3.16
N ALA A 244 -11.67 -16.98 2.56
CA ALA A 244 -11.63 -18.44 2.69
C ALA A 244 -10.29 -19.03 2.20
N GLU A 245 -9.82 -18.61 1.01
CA GLU A 245 -8.54 -19.03 0.45
C GLU A 245 -7.35 -18.55 1.30
N ALA A 246 -7.41 -17.34 1.85
CA ALA A 246 -6.36 -16.82 2.73
C ALA A 246 -6.21 -17.68 3.99
N LEU A 247 -7.33 -18.08 4.63
CA LEU A 247 -7.31 -19.00 5.76
C LEU A 247 -6.71 -20.37 5.37
N ASP A 248 -7.07 -20.90 4.21
CA ASP A 248 -6.52 -22.17 3.71
C ASP A 248 -5.02 -22.08 3.46
N ILE A 249 -4.54 -20.95 2.92
CA ILE A 249 -3.11 -20.69 2.68
C ILE A 249 -2.35 -20.60 4.02
N ILE A 250 -2.87 -19.83 4.98
CA ILE A 250 -2.26 -19.67 6.30
C ILE A 250 -2.08 -21.03 6.97
N GLU A 251 -3.15 -21.83 7.02
CA GLU A 251 -3.14 -23.15 7.66
C GLU A 251 -2.24 -24.13 6.93
N ARG A 252 -2.38 -24.25 5.59
CA ARG A 252 -1.63 -25.20 4.75
C ARG A 252 -0.13 -24.97 4.77
N HIS A 253 0.29 -23.71 4.69
CA HIS A 253 1.70 -23.37 4.60
C HIS A 253 2.32 -22.98 5.95
N GLY A 254 1.50 -22.87 7.01
CA GLY A 254 1.95 -22.42 8.32
C GLY A 254 2.52 -21.00 8.24
N CYS A 255 1.76 -20.07 7.64
CA CYS A 255 2.19 -18.68 7.55
C CYS A 255 2.40 -18.08 8.94
N THR A 256 3.51 -17.37 9.12
CA THR A 256 3.90 -16.74 10.40
C THR A 256 3.74 -15.22 10.37
N GLY A 257 3.71 -14.63 9.18
CA GLY A 257 3.51 -13.21 8.97
C GLY A 257 2.35 -12.91 8.03
N PHE A 258 1.71 -11.73 8.20
CA PHE A 258 0.62 -11.30 7.34
C PHE A 258 0.61 -9.77 7.18
N TYR A 259 0.69 -9.32 5.93
CA TYR A 259 0.44 -7.93 5.55
C TYR A 259 -1.06 -7.74 5.35
N THR A 260 -1.71 -7.05 6.29
CA THR A 260 -3.17 -6.92 6.31
C THR A 260 -3.65 -5.46 6.31
N LEU A 261 -4.95 -5.31 6.18
CA LEU A 261 -5.70 -4.06 6.30
C LEU A 261 -6.95 -4.34 7.15
N PRO A 262 -7.56 -3.33 7.81
CA PRO A 262 -8.76 -3.53 8.65
C PRO A 262 -9.89 -4.27 7.94
N ALA A 263 -10.14 -3.94 6.65
CA ALA A 263 -11.14 -4.63 5.85
C ALA A 263 -10.83 -6.11 5.62
N MET A 264 -9.54 -6.46 5.44
CA MET A 264 -9.11 -7.85 5.27
C MET A 264 -9.25 -8.63 6.58
N THR A 265 -8.81 -8.05 7.72
CA THR A 265 -9.03 -8.62 9.05
C THR A 265 -10.52 -8.87 9.30
N SER A 266 -11.37 -7.88 9.02
CA SER A 266 -12.82 -8.01 9.19
C SER A 266 -13.42 -9.11 8.33
N ALA A 267 -12.98 -9.24 7.07
CA ALA A 267 -13.45 -10.27 6.16
C ALA A 267 -13.02 -11.68 6.59
N LEU A 268 -11.78 -11.84 7.11
CA LEU A 268 -11.30 -13.13 7.65
C LEU A 268 -12.11 -13.56 8.87
N LEU A 269 -12.35 -12.64 9.81
CA LEU A 269 -13.13 -12.92 11.02
C LEU A 269 -14.61 -13.21 10.73
N ALA A 270 -15.16 -12.65 9.64
CA ALA A 270 -16.53 -12.92 9.20
C ALA A 270 -16.68 -14.21 8.39
N GLU A 271 -15.56 -14.86 7.99
CA GLU A 271 -15.60 -16.09 7.19
C GLU A 271 -16.19 -17.25 8.01
N PRO A 272 -17.23 -17.94 7.52
CA PRO A 272 -17.88 -19.03 8.27
C PRO A 272 -16.93 -20.15 8.74
N GLY A 273 -15.81 -20.34 8.04
CA GLY A 273 -14.78 -21.31 8.41
C GLY A 273 -13.67 -20.76 9.30
N PHE A 274 -13.79 -19.55 9.83
CA PHE A 274 -12.76 -18.96 10.69
C PHE A 274 -12.70 -19.65 12.06
N SER A 275 -11.48 -19.89 12.52
CA SER A 275 -11.15 -20.21 13.93
C SER A 275 -9.71 -19.78 14.22
N LEU A 276 -9.42 -19.43 15.46
CA LEU A 276 -8.06 -19.11 15.92
C LEU A 276 -7.06 -20.26 15.71
N ASP A 277 -7.54 -21.51 15.65
CA ASP A 277 -6.67 -22.65 15.38
C ASP A 277 -6.08 -22.60 13.96
N ARG A 278 -6.83 -22.06 12.99
CA ARG A 278 -6.36 -21.89 11.61
C ARG A 278 -5.32 -20.79 11.44
N THR A 279 -5.30 -19.81 12.34
CA THR A 279 -4.37 -18.67 12.32
C THR A 279 -3.29 -18.74 13.39
N LYS A 280 -3.23 -19.81 14.18
CA LYS A 280 -2.33 -19.98 15.34
C LYS A 280 -0.84 -19.87 15.03
N THR A 281 -0.43 -20.01 13.78
CA THR A 281 0.96 -19.82 13.34
C THR A 281 1.30 -18.37 13.09
N LEU A 282 0.31 -17.50 12.86
CA LEU A 282 0.53 -16.09 12.66
C LEU A 282 1.09 -15.46 13.94
N ARG A 283 2.22 -14.79 13.79
CA ARG A 283 2.92 -14.10 14.87
C ARG A 283 3.01 -12.62 14.61
N THR A 284 3.45 -12.23 13.40
CA THR A 284 3.84 -10.88 13.06
C THR A 284 3.17 -10.36 11.78
N GLY A 285 3.34 -9.10 11.51
CA GLY A 285 2.85 -8.43 10.31
C GLY A 285 2.67 -6.94 10.53
N VAL A 286 2.07 -6.31 9.54
CA VAL A 286 1.72 -4.89 9.62
C VAL A 286 0.26 -4.68 9.25
N THR A 287 -0.34 -3.70 9.91
CA THR A 287 -1.66 -3.17 9.59
C THR A 287 -1.66 -1.66 9.72
N ILE A 288 -2.69 -1.02 9.20
CA ILE A 288 -2.94 0.40 9.36
C ILE A 288 -4.38 0.57 9.83
N GLY A 289 -4.63 1.38 10.85
CA GLY A 289 -6.01 1.60 11.29
C GLY A 289 -6.11 2.31 12.62
N ALA A 290 -7.34 2.48 13.06
CA ALA A 290 -7.67 2.98 14.38
C ALA A 290 -7.23 1.98 15.48
N PRO A 291 -7.11 2.42 16.73
CA PRO A 291 -6.70 1.55 17.85
C PRO A 291 -7.43 0.22 17.92
N GLN A 292 -8.75 0.21 17.69
CA GLN A 292 -9.55 -1.01 17.71
C GLN A 292 -9.27 -1.96 16.55
N ASP A 293 -8.88 -1.45 15.37
CA ASP A 293 -8.56 -2.29 14.21
C ASP A 293 -7.26 -3.06 14.47
N VAL A 294 -6.27 -2.39 15.05
CA VAL A 294 -5.00 -3.01 15.45
C VAL A 294 -5.23 -4.02 16.56
N ARG A 295 -6.00 -3.66 17.60
CA ARG A 295 -6.38 -4.58 18.70
C ARG A 295 -7.10 -5.81 18.16
N ARG A 296 -8.06 -5.62 17.28
CA ARG A 296 -8.83 -6.70 16.66
C ARG A 296 -7.95 -7.64 15.85
N THR A 297 -6.98 -7.11 15.13
CA THR A 297 -5.99 -7.91 14.39
C THR A 297 -5.10 -8.71 15.35
N ALA A 298 -4.69 -8.12 16.47
CA ALA A 298 -3.88 -8.79 17.47
C ALA A 298 -4.64 -9.90 18.24
N GLU A 299 -5.83 -9.59 18.75
CA GLU A 299 -6.55 -10.43 19.69
C GLU A 299 -7.51 -11.40 19.01
N GLU A 300 -8.30 -10.94 18.01
CA GLU A 300 -9.32 -11.78 17.37
C GLU A 300 -8.74 -12.60 16.21
N LEU A 301 -7.80 -12.05 15.42
CA LEU A 301 -7.12 -12.80 14.36
C LEU A 301 -5.88 -13.56 14.86
N GLY A 302 -5.37 -13.21 16.05
CA GLY A 302 -4.30 -13.92 16.74
C GLY A 302 -2.88 -13.48 16.36
N ILE A 303 -2.68 -12.29 15.75
CA ILE A 303 -1.35 -11.79 15.36
C ILE A 303 -0.76 -10.96 16.51
N SER A 304 -0.17 -11.63 17.51
CA SER A 304 0.28 -10.99 18.76
C SER A 304 1.23 -9.81 18.56
N ASP A 305 2.13 -9.90 17.57
CA ASP A 305 3.19 -8.94 17.31
C ASP A 305 2.87 -7.99 16.14
N ILE A 306 1.57 -7.83 15.79
CA ILE A 306 1.14 -6.93 14.71
C ILE A 306 1.65 -5.51 14.95
N CYS A 307 2.27 -4.91 13.93
CA CYS A 307 2.76 -3.54 13.96
C CYS A 307 1.74 -2.58 13.35
N ASN A 308 1.55 -1.42 13.97
CA ASN A 308 0.82 -0.30 13.40
C ASN A 308 1.79 0.61 12.64
N ILE A 309 1.34 1.20 11.52
CA ILE A 309 2.21 1.90 10.59
C ILE A 309 1.63 3.24 10.16
N TYR A 310 2.53 4.16 9.74
CA TYR A 310 2.18 5.37 9.01
C TYR A 310 3.18 5.60 7.87
N GLY A 311 2.67 6.07 6.73
CA GLY A 311 3.48 6.50 5.62
C GLY A 311 2.70 6.73 4.33
N SER A 312 3.44 6.96 3.26
CA SER A 312 2.92 7.22 1.93
C SER A 312 3.78 6.57 0.86
N THR A 313 3.31 6.53 -0.37
CA THR A 313 4.09 6.02 -1.50
C THR A 313 5.38 6.80 -1.68
N GLU A 314 5.36 8.12 -1.47
CA GLU A 314 6.50 9.02 -1.58
C GLU A 314 7.63 8.68 -0.59
N GLY A 315 7.28 8.02 0.52
CA GLY A 315 8.19 7.52 1.55
C GLY A 315 8.37 6.00 1.53
N TYR A 316 8.29 5.36 0.36
CA TYR A 316 8.49 3.91 0.18
C TYR A 316 7.53 3.04 1.02
N GLY A 317 6.33 3.55 1.26
CA GLY A 317 5.28 2.89 2.00
C GLY A 317 5.18 3.33 3.45
N ASN A 318 6.23 3.24 4.25
CA ASN A 318 6.18 3.60 5.66
C ASN A 318 7.35 4.49 6.06
N CYS A 319 7.06 5.51 6.89
CA CYS A 319 8.07 6.32 7.57
C CYS A 319 8.08 6.07 9.09
N CYS A 320 6.98 5.59 9.66
CA CYS A 320 6.86 5.20 11.08
C CYS A 320 6.26 3.81 11.18
N VAL A 321 6.78 3.00 12.09
CA VAL A 321 6.33 1.62 12.37
C VAL A 321 6.53 1.33 13.85
N THR A 322 5.50 0.83 14.53
CA THR A 322 5.65 0.39 15.93
C THR A 322 6.54 -0.87 15.98
N PRO A 323 7.49 -0.95 16.92
CA PRO A 323 8.24 -2.20 17.15
C PRO A 323 7.31 -3.35 17.56
N HIS A 324 7.54 -4.52 17.02
CA HIS A 324 6.74 -5.72 17.29
C HIS A 324 6.77 -6.15 18.77
N ASP A 325 7.87 -5.87 19.46
CA ASP A 325 8.12 -6.22 20.87
C ASP A 325 7.56 -5.19 21.88
N TRP A 326 6.98 -4.09 21.39
CA TRP A 326 6.27 -3.17 22.27
C TRP A 326 4.98 -3.79 22.82
N PRO A 327 4.56 -3.43 24.06
CA PRO A 327 3.24 -3.81 24.57
C PRO A 327 2.13 -3.44 23.59
N LEU A 328 1.14 -4.30 23.42
CA LEU A 328 0.01 -4.07 22.51
C LEU A 328 -0.66 -2.71 22.78
N GLU A 329 -0.87 -2.36 24.05
CA GLU A 329 -1.50 -1.09 24.44
C GLU A 329 -0.73 0.14 23.90
N GLN A 330 0.59 0.07 23.79
CA GLN A 330 1.38 1.14 23.19
C GLN A 330 1.29 1.13 21.66
N ARG A 331 1.33 -0.05 21.03
CA ARG A 331 1.24 -0.19 19.56
C ARG A 331 -0.09 0.28 18.98
N ILE A 332 -1.19 0.15 19.72
CA ILE A 332 -2.51 0.61 19.27
C ILE A 332 -2.71 2.12 19.38
N GLN A 333 -1.94 2.82 20.23
CA GLN A 333 -2.11 4.26 20.49
C GLN A 333 -1.33 5.15 19.53
N CYS A 334 -0.42 4.60 18.72
CA CYS A 334 0.41 5.37 17.81
C CYS A 334 0.80 4.54 16.57
N GLN A 335 1.43 5.19 15.61
CA GLN A 335 2.00 4.56 14.42
C GLN A 335 3.51 4.28 14.57
N GLY A 336 4.02 4.42 15.79
CA GLY A 336 5.41 4.14 16.16
C GLY A 336 6.38 5.29 15.91
N PRO A 337 7.63 5.11 16.34
CA PRO A 337 8.68 6.08 16.08
C PRO A 337 9.12 6.02 14.62
N PRO A 338 9.74 7.08 14.10
CA PRO A 338 10.36 7.09 12.78
C PRO A 338 11.30 5.90 12.59
N LEU A 339 11.34 5.36 11.38
CA LEU A 339 12.30 4.33 11.01
C LEU A 339 13.74 4.91 11.04
N PRO A 340 14.76 4.07 11.24
CA PRO A 340 16.16 4.52 11.11
C PRO A 340 16.37 5.23 9.76
N GLY A 341 17.06 6.38 9.77
CA GLY A 341 17.27 7.20 8.58
C GLY A 341 16.09 8.13 8.20
N VAL A 342 14.98 8.08 8.93
CA VAL A 342 13.82 8.96 8.73
C VAL A 342 13.76 9.99 9.85
N THR A 343 13.47 11.24 9.50
CA THR A 343 13.16 12.32 10.45
C THR A 343 11.73 12.77 10.22
N VAL A 344 10.93 12.84 11.27
CA VAL A 344 9.57 13.38 11.27
C VAL A 344 9.53 14.66 12.10
N ARG A 345 8.79 15.65 11.61
CA ARG A 345 8.48 16.88 12.34
C ARG A 345 7.02 17.28 12.13
N ILE A 346 6.51 18.05 13.04
CA ILE A 346 5.14 18.59 12.99
C ILE A 346 5.22 20.08 12.75
N ARG A 347 4.45 20.55 11.77
CA ARG A 347 4.40 21.96 11.39
C ARG A 347 2.98 22.51 11.56
N ASP A 348 2.88 23.68 12.16
CA ASP A 348 1.62 24.42 12.19
C ASP A 348 1.23 24.84 10.76
N PRO A 349 0.09 24.37 10.22
CA PRO A 349 -0.33 24.68 8.86
C PRO A 349 -0.70 26.15 8.63
N GLU A 350 -0.98 26.92 9.71
CA GLU A 350 -1.37 28.34 9.62
C GLU A 350 -0.16 29.26 9.73
N THR A 351 0.70 29.05 10.72
CA THR A 351 1.85 29.93 10.98
C THR A 351 3.14 29.45 10.28
N GLY A 352 3.20 28.20 9.87
CA GLY A 352 4.41 27.57 9.32
C GLY A 352 5.51 27.29 10.36
N GLY A 353 5.25 27.51 11.65
CA GLY A 353 6.16 27.20 12.75
C GLY A 353 6.28 25.71 13.03
N LEU A 354 7.41 25.26 13.61
CA LEU A 354 7.54 23.90 14.13
C LEU A 354 6.82 23.79 15.47
N LEU A 355 6.09 22.68 15.67
CA LEU A 355 5.34 22.38 16.88
C LEU A 355 6.12 21.42 17.78
N GLY A 356 5.86 21.51 19.09
CA GLY A 356 6.43 20.66 20.13
C GLY A 356 5.71 19.33 20.30
N ALA A 357 6.20 18.51 21.24
CA ALA A 357 5.59 17.21 21.54
C ALA A 357 4.14 17.38 22.03
N GLY A 358 3.24 16.56 21.49
CA GLY A 358 1.80 16.54 21.78
C GLY A 358 0.97 17.59 21.03
N GLU A 359 1.59 18.52 20.32
CA GLU A 359 0.87 19.50 19.50
C GLU A 359 0.56 18.95 18.12
N VAL A 360 -0.71 19.09 17.68
CA VAL A 360 -1.18 18.55 16.40
C VAL A 360 -0.95 19.58 15.29
N GLY A 361 -0.32 19.14 14.21
CA GLY A 361 -0.08 19.91 12.99
C GLY A 361 0.16 19.03 11.79
N GLU A 362 0.60 19.62 10.67
CA GLU A 362 0.93 18.88 9.45
C GLU A 362 2.17 18.00 9.68
N ILE A 363 2.07 16.73 9.34
CA ILE A 363 3.19 15.80 9.38
C ILE A 363 4.09 16.08 8.19
N GLU A 364 5.37 16.37 8.46
CA GLU A 364 6.43 16.43 7.46
C GLU A 364 7.49 15.40 7.78
N PHE A 365 8.03 14.71 6.77
CA PHE A 365 9.14 13.79 6.98
C PHE A 365 10.21 13.90 5.90
N SER A 366 11.43 13.48 6.24
CA SER A 366 12.59 13.40 5.35
C SER A 366 13.33 12.08 5.56
N GLY A 367 14.33 11.79 4.72
CA GLY A 367 15.08 10.55 4.72
C GLY A 367 14.81 9.75 3.45
N TYR A 368 14.19 8.58 3.58
CA TYR A 368 13.80 7.81 2.38
C TYR A 368 12.62 8.47 1.69
N LEU A 369 12.91 9.31 0.71
CA LEU A 369 11.92 10.03 -0.10
C LEU A 369 12.11 9.74 -1.58
N THR A 370 11.00 9.78 -2.33
CA THR A 370 11.05 9.89 -3.78
C THR A 370 11.90 11.11 -4.18
N PRO A 371 12.65 11.06 -5.28
CA PRO A 371 13.34 12.25 -5.79
C PRO A 371 12.39 13.36 -6.29
N GLY A 372 11.10 13.08 -6.27
CA GLY A 372 10.00 13.96 -6.69
C GLY A 372 9.07 13.27 -7.68
N TYR A 373 7.89 13.86 -7.89
CA TYR A 373 6.97 13.39 -8.91
C TYR A 373 7.56 13.55 -10.31
N ALA A 374 7.24 12.61 -11.20
CA ALA A 374 7.65 12.63 -12.60
C ALA A 374 6.44 12.78 -13.55
N GLY A 375 6.70 12.84 -14.86
CA GLY A 375 5.68 12.98 -15.89
C GLY A 375 4.86 14.26 -15.70
N ASP A 376 3.57 14.19 -16.02
CA ASP A 376 2.62 15.31 -15.88
C ASP A 376 2.51 15.83 -14.43
N SER A 377 2.91 15.05 -13.43
CA SER A 377 2.81 15.40 -12.02
C SER A 377 4.01 16.18 -11.46
N ALA A 378 5.10 16.34 -12.22
CA ALA A 378 6.31 17.03 -11.76
C ALA A 378 6.06 18.49 -11.33
N GLN A 379 5.08 19.15 -11.91
CA GLN A 379 4.67 20.53 -11.57
C GLN A 379 4.21 20.69 -10.10
N HIS A 380 3.85 19.59 -9.42
CA HIS A 380 3.41 19.62 -8.03
C HIS A 380 4.56 19.58 -7.01
N ASN A 381 5.79 19.31 -7.44
CA ASN A 381 6.94 19.12 -6.55
C ASN A 381 7.18 20.34 -5.65
N ALA A 382 7.13 21.56 -6.18
CA ALA A 382 7.34 22.79 -5.41
C ALA A 382 6.33 23.00 -4.26
N ASN A 383 5.16 22.35 -4.33
CA ASN A 383 4.10 22.51 -3.34
C ASN A 383 4.20 21.49 -2.19
N VAL A 384 4.87 20.36 -2.43
CA VAL A 384 4.91 19.23 -1.47
C VAL A 384 6.30 18.96 -0.89
N PHE A 385 7.37 19.48 -1.52
CA PHE A 385 8.72 19.39 -0.95
C PHE A 385 9.16 20.76 -0.44
N THR A 386 9.63 20.78 0.80
CA THR A 386 10.19 22.00 1.41
C THR A 386 11.62 22.24 0.92
N ALA A 387 12.10 23.48 1.02
CA ALA A 387 13.46 23.84 0.60
C ALA A 387 14.56 23.10 1.38
N ASP A 388 14.26 22.64 2.60
CA ASP A 388 15.14 21.88 3.47
C ASP A 388 14.94 20.35 3.37
N GLY A 389 14.23 19.88 2.32
CA GLY A 389 14.18 18.47 1.92
C GLY A 389 13.13 17.61 2.67
N PHE A 390 12.11 18.21 3.27
CA PHE A 390 10.99 17.49 3.85
C PHE A 390 9.83 17.36 2.88
N PHE A 391 9.13 16.25 2.94
CA PHE A 391 7.87 16.03 2.22
C PHE A 391 6.70 16.43 3.12
N ARG A 392 5.83 17.29 2.60
CA ARG A 392 4.58 17.73 3.22
C ARG A 392 3.48 16.72 2.88
N THR A 393 3.01 16.00 3.87
CA THR A 393 2.10 14.87 3.64
C THR A 393 0.65 15.29 3.39
N GLY A 394 0.26 16.48 3.87
CA GLY A 394 -1.13 16.89 3.95
C GLY A 394 -1.92 16.11 5.00
N ASP A 395 -1.26 15.31 5.81
CA ASP A 395 -1.82 14.59 6.95
C ASP A 395 -1.50 15.33 8.25
N LEU A 396 -2.39 15.23 9.23
CA LEU A 396 -2.22 15.79 10.57
C LEU A 396 -1.79 14.71 11.56
N GLY A 397 -0.96 15.11 12.51
CA GLY A 397 -0.51 14.25 13.61
C GLY A 397 0.28 15.02 14.64
N ALA A 398 0.73 14.32 15.66
CA ALA A 398 1.57 14.84 16.71
C ALA A 398 2.71 13.85 17.01
N LEU A 399 3.88 14.35 17.38
CA LEU A 399 4.92 13.53 17.99
C LEU A 399 4.67 13.46 19.49
N ASN A 400 4.57 12.26 20.04
CA ASN A 400 4.48 12.01 21.46
C ASN A 400 5.80 12.32 22.17
N ALA A 401 5.81 12.39 23.50
CA ALA A 401 7.02 12.64 24.29
C ALA A 401 8.11 11.56 24.12
N ASP A 402 7.74 10.34 23.74
CA ASP A 402 8.64 9.23 23.43
C ASP A 402 9.13 9.23 21.97
N GLY A 403 8.74 10.22 21.18
CA GLY A 403 9.08 10.35 19.76
C GLY A 403 8.23 9.52 18.82
N SER A 404 7.23 8.78 19.31
CA SER A 404 6.29 8.06 18.44
C SER A 404 5.30 9.01 17.78
N LEU A 405 4.85 8.68 16.56
CA LEU A 405 3.89 9.47 15.81
C LEU A 405 2.46 9.03 16.13
N GLY A 406 1.60 9.98 16.45
CA GLY A 406 0.14 9.83 16.50
C GLY A 406 -0.51 10.47 15.29
N TYR A 407 -1.23 9.71 14.47
CA TYR A 407 -1.98 10.21 13.33
C TYR A 407 -3.32 10.81 13.77
N ALA A 408 -3.68 11.98 13.25
CA ALA A 408 -4.90 12.71 13.64
C ALA A 408 -5.88 13.01 12.48
N GLY A 409 -5.55 12.58 11.26
CA GLY A 409 -6.43 12.77 10.10
C GLY A 409 -5.77 13.48 8.93
N ARG A 410 -6.58 13.92 7.96
CA ARG A 410 -6.12 14.68 6.80
C ARG A 410 -6.41 16.17 6.94
N LEU A 411 -5.43 17.01 6.57
CA LEU A 411 -5.58 18.46 6.60
C LEU A 411 -6.75 18.94 5.71
N SER A 412 -6.92 18.33 4.54
CA SER A 412 -8.03 18.65 3.61
C SER A 412 -9.39 18.12 4.04
N GLU A 413 -9.46 17.28 5.06
CA GLU A 413 -10.69 16.66 5.57
C GLU A 413 -11.17 17.28 6.89
N ILE A 414 -10.39 18.20 7.47
CA ILE A 414 -10.76 18.91 8.70
C ILE A 414 -12.08 19.66 8.51
N ILE A 415 -12.98 19.45 9.44
CA ILE A 415 -14.30 20.10 9.50
C ILE A 415 -14.16 21.42 10.24
N LYS A 416 -14.45 22.53 9.56
CA LYS A 416 -14.40 23.87 10.17
C LYS A 416 -15.76 24.25 10.77
N SER A 417 -16.04 23.74 11.98
CA SER A 417 -17.31 23.97 12.65
C SER A 417 -17.21 25.10 13.66
N SER A 418 -17.99 26.17 13.47
CA SER A 418 -18.02 27.36 14.35
C SER A 418 -16.62 28.00 14.54
N GLY A 419 -15.78 27.98 13.50
CA GLY A 419 -14.41 28.50 13.55
C GLY A 419 -13.39 27.58 14.23
N ILE A 420 -13.81 26.37 14.65
CA ILE A 420 -12.94 25.38 15.29
C ILE A 420 -12.67 24.23 14.33
N ASN A 421 -11.43 23.82 14.23
CA ASN A 421 -11.02 22.66 13.45
C ASN A 421 -11.38 21.36 14.20
N VAL A 422 -12.13 20.48 13.55
CA VAL A 422 -12.52 19.17 14.09
C VAL A 422 -12.03 18.07 13.16
N SER A 423 -11.26 17.14 13.69
CA SER A 423 -10.85 15.95 12.96
C SER A 423 -12.03 14.99 12.81
N PRO A 424 -12.44 14.62 11.58
CA PRO A 424 -13.46 13.59 11.40
C PRO A 424 -13.01 12.24 11.97
N VAL A 425 -11.70 11.93 11.91
CA VAL A 425 -11.14 10.68 12.45
C VAL A 425 -11.34 10.58 13.96
N GLU A 426 -11.10 11.65 14.71
CA GLU A 426 -11.32 11.69 16.16
C GLU A 426 -12.79 11.41 16.53
N VAL A 427 -13.72 11.94 15.74
CA VAL A 427 -15.15 11.69 15.95
C VAL A 427 -15.53 10.25 15.59
N GLU A 428 -14.96 9.72 14.49
CA GLU A 428 -15.15 8.33 14.08
C GLU A 428 -14.64 7.35 15.14
N GLU A 429 -13.45 7.57 15.67
CA GLU A 429 -12.86 6.74 16.73
C GLU A 429 -13.72 6.71 18.00
N ALA A 430 -14.26 7.86 18.40
CA ALA A 430 -15.16 7.93 19.54
C ALA A 430 -16.47 7.17 19.28
N MET A 431 -17.09 7.36 18.11
CA MET A 431 -18.33 6.68 17.75
C MET A 431 -18.15 5.17 17.58
N GLN A 432 -17.01 4.73 17.06
CA GLN A 432 -16.70 3.32 16.85
C GLN A 432 -16.58 2.54 18.17
N GLN A 433 -16.32 3.20 19.30
CA GLN A 433 -16.31 2.56 20.63
C GLN A 433 -17.70 2.16 21.12
N HIS A 434 -18.78 2.62 20.47
CA HIS A 434 -20.11 2.18 20.82
C HIS A 434 -20.35 0.72 20.38
N PRO A 435 -20.84 -0.17 21.26
CA PRO A 435 -20.97 -1.60 20.98
C PRO A 435 -21.83 -1.92 19.76
N ASP A 436 -22.81 -1.09 19.44
CA ASP A 436 -23.73 -1.29 18.32
C ASP A 436 -23.20 -0.75 16.97
N VAL A 437 -22.05 -0.09 16.94
CA VAL A 437 -21.48 0.49 15.70
C VAL A 437 -20.58 -0.51 15.01
N ALA A 438 -20.86 -0.82 13.74
CA ALA A 438 -20.00 -1.64 12.88
C ALA A 438 -19.01 -0.75 12.11
N LEU A 439 -19.52 0.30 11.45
CA LEU A 439 -18.70 1.26 10.70
C LEU A 439 -19.26 2.66 10.90
N VAL A 440 -18.38 3.65 10.84
CA VAL A 440 -18.77 5.06 10.89
C VAL A 440 -17.93 5.88 9.92
N GLY A 441 -18.56 6.86 9.28
CA GLY A 441 -17.89 7.85 8.45
C GLY A 441 -18.38 9.24 8.80
N VAL A 442 -17.46 10.17 9.04
CA VAL A 442 -17.77 11.54 9.47
C VAL A 442 -17.31 12.53 8.40
N THR A 443 -18.13 13.55 8.13
CA THR A 443 -17.82 14.62 7.17
C THR A 443 -18.40 15.95 7.61
N GLY A 444 -17.82 17.03 7.07
CA GLY A 444 -18.38 18.39 7.18
C GLY A 444 -19.40 18.65 6.07
N VAL A 445 -20.48 19.34 6.40
CA VAL A 445 -21.49 19.82 5.44
C VAL A 445 -21.66 21.31 5.65
N GLU A 446 -21.66 22.08 4.58
CA GLU A 446 -21.82 23.54 4.63
C GLU A 446 -23.07 23.96 5.43
N ASP A 447 -22.90 24.93 6.32
CA ASP A 447 -23.96 25.50 7.16
C ASP A 447 -23.77 27.02 7.26
N ALA A 448 -24.84 27.74 7.03
CA ALA A 448 -24.82 29.21 6.98
C ALA A 448 -24.40 29.88 8.30
N VAL A 449 -24.55 29.19 9.44
CA VAL A 449 -24.27 29.74 10.78
C VAL A 449 -22.94 29.23 11.32
N LYS A 450 -22.66 27.95 11.14
CA LYS A 450 -21.48 27.28 11.74
C LYS A 450 -20.31 27.12 10.79
N GLY A 451 -20.45 27.52 9.51
CA GLY A 451 -19.51 27.21 8.46
C GLY A 451 -19.69 25.77 7.99
N GLU A 452 -19.39 24.78 8.84
CA GLU A 452 -19.70 23.38 8.57
C GLU A 452 -20.38 22.73 9.78
N LEU A 453 -21.35 21.84 9.52
CA LEU A 453 -21.92 20.90 10.50
C LEU A 453 -21.17 19.57 10.44
N ILE A 454 -20.92 18.99 11.59
CA ILE A 454 -20.39 17.62 11.70
C ILE A 454 -21.56 16.66 11.46
N VAL A 455 -21.45 15.82 10.44
CA VAL A 455 -22.43 14.79 10.07
C VAL A 455 -21.77 13.43 10.12
N ALA A 456 -22.36 12.49 10.85
CA ALA A 456 -21.90 11.11 10.95
C ALA A 456 -22.87 10.15 10.26
N TYR A 457 -22.34 9.27 9.43
CA TYR A 457 -23.03 8.13 8.85
C TYR A 457 -22.61 6.87 9.59
N VAL A 458 -23.58 6.10 10.07
CA VAL A 458 -23.31 4.94 10.94
C VAL A 458 -23.97 3.70 10.36
N VAL A 459 -23.17 2.64 10.22
CA VAL A 459 -23.66 1.28 9.94
C VAL A 459 -23.72 0.53 11.26
N ALA A 460 -24.90 0.05 11.60
CA ALA A 460 -25.09 -0.73 12.82
C ALA A 460 -24.53 -2.16 12.68
N ARG A 461 -24.15 -2.77 13.80
CA ARG A 461 -23.82 -4.20 13.82
C ARG A 461 -25.07 -5.06 13.52
N PRO A 462 -24.90 -6.25 12.96
CA PRO A 462 -26.01 -7.16 12.73
C PRO A 462 -26.82 -7.40 14.02
N GLY A 463 -28.12 -7.14 13.94
CA GLY A 463 -29.04 -7.31 15.09
C GLY A 463 -29.07 -6.15 16.07
N ALA A 464 -28.23 -5.14 15.93
CA ALA A 464 -28.27 -3.91 16.73
C ALA A 464 -29.14 -2.85 16.08
N ALA A 465 -29.72 -1.97 16.90
CA ALA A 465 -30.56 -0.86 16.46
C ALA A 465 -30.26 0.41 17.30
N PRO A 466 -29.05 0.97 17.16
CA PRO A 466 -28.68 2.18 17.90
C PRO A 466 -29.56 3.36 17.46
N THR A 467 -29.86 4.25 18.38
CA THR A 467 -30.57 5.49 18.05
C THR A 467 -29.58 6.65 17.88
N PRO A 468 -29.84 7.63 17.00
CA PRO A 468 -28.98 8.81 16.87
C PRO A 468 -28.71 9.52 18.20
N ASP A 469 -29.70 9.54 19.11
CA ASP A 469 -29.54 10.18 20.42
C ASP A 469 -28.63 9.39 21.36
N ALA A 470 -28.73 8.06 21.38
CA ALA A 470 -27.81 7.22 22.14
C ALA A 470 -26.36 7.37 21.67
N LEU A 471 -26.14 7.35 20.34
CA LEU A 471 -24.81 7.57 19.74
C LEU A 471 -24.28 8.98 20.05
N ARG A 472 -25.13 10.01 19.99
CA ARG A 472 -24.75 11.39 20.35
C ARG A 472 -24.39 11.51 21.82
N GLN A 473 -25.14 10.84 22.71
CA GLN A 473 -24.86 10.82 24.14
C GLN A 473 -23.51 10.10 24.39
N HIS A 474 -23.27 8.98 23.74
CA HIS A 474 -21.98 8.28 23.80
C HIS A 474 -20.82 9.20 23.41
N CYS A 475 -20.90 9.89 22.26
CA CYS A 475 -19.89 10.86 21.85
C CYS A 475 -19.63 11.93 22.92
N ARG A 476 -20.66 12.43 23.57
CA ARG A 476 -20.53 13.44 24.63
C ARG A 476 -19.80 12.97 25.88
N THR A 477 -19.70 11.67 26.10
CA THR A 477 -18.91 11.11 27.21
C THR A 477 -17.41 11.07 26.89
N LEU A 478 -17.04 11.11 25.61
CA LEU A 478 -15.68 10.95 25.12
C LEU A 478 -15.11 12.23 24.52
N LEU A 479 -15.98 13.07 23.95
CA LEU A 479 -15.59 14.26 23.20
C LEU A 479 -16.21 15.54 23.77
N SER A 480 -15.53 16.66 23.56
CA SER A 480 -16.08 17.98 23.83
C SER A 480 -17.35 18.23 23.00
N ALA A 481 -18.30 19.02 23.54
CA ALA A 481 -19.60 19.25 22.94
C ALA A 481 -19.51 19.77 21.48
N TYR A 482 -18.52 20.58 21.14
CA TYR A 482 -18.33 21.14 19.81
C TYR A 482 -17.89 20.10 18.76
N LYS A 483 -17.33 18.95 19.19
CA LYS A 483 -16.94 17.82 18.33
C LYS A 483 -18.07 16.81 18.12
N THR A 484 -19.16 16.95 18.88
CA THR A 484 -20.28 16.01 18.79
C THR A 484 -21.04 16.22 17.48
N PRO A 485 -21.34 15.15 16.70
CA PRO A 485 -22.08 15.27 15.46
C PRO A 485 -23.45 15.95 15.64
N ALA A 486 -23.69 16.98 14.84
CA ALA A 486 -24.98 17.68 14.80
C ALA A 486 -26.06 16.76 14.18
N ARG A 487 -25.68 15.96 13.19
CA ARG A 487 -26.56 14.97 12.53
C ARG A 487 -25.90 13.60 12.55
N ILE A 488 -26.68 12.58 12.89
CA ILE A 488 -26.27 11.16 12.84
C ILE A 488 -27.31 10.45 11.98
N ILE A 489 -26.83 9.80 10.91
CA ILE A 489 -27.65 9.13 9.90
C ILE A 489 -27.29 7.65 9.91
N LEU A 490 -28.27 6.79 10.18
CA LEU A 490 -28.10 5.35 10.05
C LEU A 490 -28.20 4.96 8.58
N THR A 491 -27.28 4.11 8.11
CA THR A 491 -27.19 3.65 6.73
C THR A 491 -26.80 2.17 6.66
N ASP A 492 -27.14 1.50 5.58
CA ASP A 492 -26.77 0.09 5.36
C ASP A 492 -25.31 -0.09 4.93
N SER A 493 -24.71 0.95 4.32
CA SER A 493 -23.31 0.90 3.84
C SER A 493 -22.68 2.28 3.79
N LEU A 494 -21.35 2.31 3.78
CA LEU A 494 -20.53 3.51 3.52
C LEU A 494 -19.85 3.41 2.16
N PRO A 495 -19.58 4.57 1.51
CA PRO A 495 -18.77 4.58 0.28
C PRO A 495 -17.31 4.23 0.63
N LEU A 496 -16.89 3.04 0.21
CA LEU A 496 -15.54 2.52 0.45
C LEU A 496 -14.83 2.29 -0.89
N THR A 497 -13.52 2.50 -0.90
CA THR A 497 -12.67 2.06 -2.02
C THR A 497 -12.63 0.52 -2.06
N ALA A 498 -12.11 -0.06 -3.15
CA ALA A 498 -11.84 -1.48 -3.25
C ALA A 498 -10.91 -2.03 -2.14
N THR A 499 -10.17 -1.15 -1.47
CA THR A 499 -9.29 -1.45 -0.34
C THR A 499 -9.96 -1.29 1.02
N GLY A 500 -11.25 -0.94 1.06
CA GLY A 500 -12.00 -0.70 2.28
C GLY A 500 -11.76 0.67 2.93
N LYS A 501 -11.05 1.60 2.25
CA LYS A 501 -10.85 2.96 2.73
C LYS A 501 -12.09 3.82 2.46
N LEU A 502 -12.52 4.62 3.45
CA LEU A 502 -13.65 5.53 3.33
C LEU A 502 -13.39 6.60 2.24
N MET A 503 -14.34 6.73 1.30
CA MET A 503 -14.33 7.75 0.25
C MET A 503 -15.04 9.01 0.75
N ARG A 504 -14.34 9.86 1.49
CA ARG A 504 -14.93 11.04 2.16
C ARG A 504 -15.55 12.04 1.18
N ARG A 505 -15.02 12.15 -0.04
CA ARG A 505 -15.64 13.01 -1.07
C ARG A 505 -17.07 12.55 -1.38
N ASP A 506 -17.25 11.24 -1.52
CA ASP A 506 -18.57 10.67 -1.84
C ASP A 506 -19.48 10.72 -0.62
N LEU A 507 -18.93 10.53 0.59
CA LEU A 507 -19.65 10.74 1.83
C LEU A 507 -20.14 12.21 1.97
N ARG A 508 -19.30 13.19 1.62
CA ARG A 508 -19.68 14.61 1.59
C ARG A 508 -20.77 14.89 0.55
N ALA A 509 -20.69 14.27 -0.63
CA ALA A 509 -21.72 14.39 -1.66
C ALA A 509 -23.08 13.80 -1.20
N MET A 510 -23.06 12.63 -0.53
CA MET A 510 -24.27 12.06 0.10
C MET A 510 -24.88 13.01 1.12
N ALA A 511 -24.03 13.63 1.93
CA ALA A 511 -24.48 14.55 2.98
C ALA A 511 -25.06 15.86 2.43
N ALA A 512 -24.54 16.38 1.33
CA ALA A 512 -25.07 17.53 0.62
C ALA A 512 -26.42 17.23 -0.08
N ALA A 513 -26.58 16.01 -0.62
CA ALA A 513 -27.83 15.59 -1.26
C ALA A 513 -28.98 15.32 -0.27
N ALA A 514 -28.68 15.16 1.02
CA ALA A 514 -29.64 14.91 2.09
C ALA A 514 -30.04 16.18 2.86
N GLN A 515 -29.62 17.36 2.39
CA GLN A 515 -30.08 18.68 2.87
C GLN A 515 -31.37 19.08 2.18
#